data_280880dd74930429516d68ba01575f35
#
_entry.id   280880dd74930429516d68ba01575f35
#
_cell.length_a   1.000
_cell.length_b   1.000
_cell.length_c   1.000
_cell.angle_alpha   90.00
_cell.angle_beta   90.00
_cell.angle_gamma   90.00
#
_symmetry.space_group_name_H-M   'P 1'
#
loop_
_entity.id
_entity.type
_entity.pdbx_description
1 polymer ?
#
loop_
_entity_poly.entity_id
_entity_poly.type
_entity_poly.pdbx_seq_one_letter_code
_entity_poly.pdbx_strand_id
1 'polypeptide(L)'
;MPTEQIGDYEIEYSGVHLAESEGWTAWVEIYGPSRNPMHRQPVVPSQRVAVETHFSTQQEAEQAARRIAVGMLEEGHHRASPG
;
A
#
# COMPACT_ATOMS: atom_id res chain seq x y z
N MET A 1 5.35 -3.71 -10.12
CA MET A 1 4.70 -3.57 -8.81
C MET A 1 3.24 -3.90 -8.94
N PRO A 2 2.74 -4.82 -8.11
CA PRO A 2 1.31 -5.15 -8.19
C PRO A 2 0.45 -3.96 -7.81
N THR A 3 -0.64 -3.81 -8.53
CA THR A 3 -1.63 -2.78 -8.24
C THR A 3 -3.01 -3.42 -8.20
N GLU A 4 -3.90 -2.79 -7.46
CA GLU A 4 -5.25 -3.30 -7.35
C GLU A 4 -6.21 -2.13 -7.20
N GLN A 5 -7.32 -2.19 -7.90
CA GLN A 5 -8.35 -1.17 -7.79
C GLN A 5 -9.36 -1.59 -6.74
N ILE A 6 -9.61 -0.72 -5.76
CA ILE A 6 -10.59 -0.97 -4.71
C ILE A 6 -11.52 0.23 -4.65
N GLY A 7 -12.73 0.06 -5.17
CA GLY A 7 -13.66 1.17 -5.30
C GLY A 7 -13.08 2.24 -6.20
N ASP A 8 -12.99 3.45 -5.69
CA ASP A 8 -12.42 4.59 -6.43
C ASP A 8 -10.92 4.76 -6.17
N TYR A 9 -10.32 3.86 -5.41
CA TYR A 9 -8.91 3.97 -5.05
C TYR A 9 -8.10 2.92 -5.76
N GLU A 10 -6.83 3.25 -6.01
CA GLU A 10 -5.88 2.30 -6.55
C GLU A 10 -4.75 2.15 -5.54
N ILE A 11 -4.48 0.91 -5.15
CA ILE A 11 -3.37 0.64 -4.25
C ILE A 11 -2.21 0.04 -5.03
N GLU A 12 -1.01 0.45 -4.67
CA GLU A 12 0.21 -0.21 -5.14
C GLU A 12 0.89 -0.80 -3.92
N TYR A 13 1.34 -2.03 -4.06
CA TYR A 13 2.02 -2.70 -2.98
C TYR A 13 3.21 -3.47 -3.52
N SER A 14 4.28 -3.51 -2.75
CA SER A 14 5.50 -4.14 -3.23
C SER A 14 6.31 -4.71 -2.08
N GLY A 15 7.11 -5.71 -2.42
CA GLY A 15 8.12 -6.22 -1.52
C GLY A 15 9.47 -5.82 -2.05
N VAL A 16 10.29 -5.20 -1.19
CA VAL A 16 11.60 -4.71 -1.56
C VAL A 16 12.65 -5.43 -0.72
N HIS A 17 13.63 -6.00 -1.40
CA HIS A 17 14.71 -6.71 -0.73
C HIS A 17 15.64 -5.74 -0.03
N LEU A 18 15.98 -6.06 1.21
CA LEU A 18 16.96 -5.28 1.95
C LEU A 18 18.35 -5.56 1.42
N ALA A 19 19.10 -4.50 1.15
CA ALA A 19 20.41 -4.63 0.53
C ALA A 19 21.42 -5.36 1.42
N GLU A 20 21.25 -5.26 2.73
CA GLU A 20 22.26 -5.78 3.67
C GLU A 20 21.75 -6.97 4.47
N SER A 21 20.60 -7.53 4.10
CA SER A 21 20.08 -8.68 4.82
C SER A 21 19.26 -9.53 3.88
N GLU A 22 18.82 -10.70 4.35
CA GLU A 22 18.03 -11.60 3.53
C GLU A 22 16.53 -11.32 3.61
N GLY A 23 16.15 -10.26 4.30
CA GLY A 23 14.73 -9.95 4.49
C GLY A 23 14.14 -9.11 3.38
N TRP A 24 12.83 -9.10 3.34
CA TRP A 24 12.05 -8.27 2.44
C TRP A 24 11.20 -7.31 3.25
N THR A 25 10.98 -6.12 2.71
CA THR A 25 10.17 -5.09 3.36
C THR A 25 8.92 -4.83 2.55
N ALA A 26 7.86 -4.42 3.23
CA ALA A 26 6.58 -4.15 2.59
C ALA A 26 6.41 -2.65 2.37
N TRP A 27 5.95 -2.27 1.18
CA TRP A 27 5.75 -0.88 0.79
C TRP A 27 4.37 -0.71 0.19
N VAL A 28 3.73 0.42 0.46
CA VAL A 28 2.42 0.73 -0.08
C VAL A 28 2.39 2.15 -0.60
N GLU A 29 1.52 2.36 -1.59
CA GLU A 29 1.16 3.68 -2.07
C GLU A 29 -0.30 3.61 -2.49
N ILE A 30 -1.08 4.64 -2.17
CA ILE A 30 -2.50 4.64 -2.48
C ILE A 30 -2.85 5.91 -3.24
N TYR A 31 -3.53 5.74 -4.36
CA TYR A 31 -4.01 6.84 -5.18
C TYR A 31 -5.52 6.97 -5.03
N GLY A 32 -5.97 8.19 -4.84
CA GLY A 32 -7.39 8.48 -4.72
C GLY A 32 -8.02 8.77 -6.07
N PRO A 33 -9.35 8.97 -6.06
CA PRO A 33 -10.03 9.36 -7.29
C PRO A 33 -9.53 10.72 -7.77
N SER A 34 -9.36 10.84 -9.09
CA SER A 34 -8.91 12.07 -9.70
C SER A 34 -9.85 12.45 -10.83
N ARG A 35 -10.16 13.73 -10.92
CA ARG A 35 -10.98 14.24 -12.02
C ARG A 35 -10.23 14.19 -13.34
N ASN A 36 -8.93 14.24 -13.27
CA ASN A 36 -8.09 14.21 -14.46
C ASN A 36 -7.38 12.88 -14.50
N PRO A 37 -7.73 11.99 -15.45
CA PRO A 37 -7.09 10.68 -15.53
C PRO A 37 -5.60 10.75 -15.85
N MET A 38 -5.13 11.89 -16.30
CA MET A 38 -3.72 12.10 -16.58
C MET A 38 -2.93 12.39 -15.31
N HIS A 39 -3.59 12.76 -14.24
CA HIS A 39 -2.92 13.12 -12.98
C HIS A 39 -3.45 12.26 -11.85
N ARG A 40 -2.65 11.28 -11.47
CA ARG A 40 -2.93 10.46 -10.31
C ARG A 40 -2.56 11.25 -9.07
N GLN A 41 -3.41 11.19 -8.07
CA GLN A 41 -3.20 11.95 -6.85
C GLN A 41 -3.00 11.00 -5.68
N PRO A 42 -1.77 10.89 -5.15
CA PRO A 42 -1.52 10.00 -4.03
C PRO A 42 -2.19 10.53 -2.76
N VAL A 43 -3.03 9.72 -2.15
CA VAL A 43 -3.62 10.03 -0.85
C VAL A 43 -2.78 9.44 0.27
N VAL A 44 -2.04 8.37 -0.03
CA VAL A 44 -1.01 7.82 0.85
C VAL A 44 0.25 7.75 0.03
N PRO A 45 1.25 8.57 0.32
CA PRO A 45 2.50 8.52 -0.43
C PRO A 45 3.23 7.21 -0.18
N SER A 46 4.12 6.86 -1.11
CA SER A 46 4.89 5.64 -1.00
C SER A 46 5.61 5.59 0.35
N GLN A 47 5.37 4.53 1.10
CA GLN A 47 5.97 4.40 2.42
C GLN A 47 6.12 2.95 2.81
N ARG A 48 7.12 2.70 3.63
CA ARG A 48 7.33 1.38 4.19
C ARG A 48 6.32 1.13 5.29
N VAL A 49 5.74 -0.07 5.29
CA VAL A 49 4.80 -0.49 6.32
C VAL A 49 5.35 -1.75 6.98
N ALA A 50 4.77 -2.14 8.12
CA ALA A 50 5.23 -3.28 8.90
C ALA A 50 6.74 -3.18 9.13
N VAL A 51 7.17 -2.01 9.60
CA VAL A 51 8.61 -1.68 9.68
C VAL A 51 9.38 -2.59 10.63
N GLU A 52 8.69 -3.24 11.54
CA GLU A 52 9.34 -4.13 12.51
C GLU A 52 9.40 -5.58 12.01
N THR A 53 8.86 -5.84 10.82
CA THR A 53 8.78 -7.19 10.28
C THR A 53 9.66 -7.31 9.05
N HIS A 54 10.47 -8.35 9.01
CA HIS A 54 11.20 -8.73 7.81
C HIS A 54 10.56 -10.00 7.27
N PHE A 55 10.15 -9.96 6.02
CA PHE A 55 9.47 -11.09 5.41
C PHE A 55 10.49 -11.98 4.72
N SER A 56 10.18 -13.26 4.65
CA SER A 56 11.11 -14.24 4.08
C SER A 56 11.15 -14.19 2.56
N THR A 57 10.06 -13.78 1.93
CA THR A 57 9.96 -13.73 0.47
C THR A 57 9.31 -12.45 0.03
N GLN A 58 9.51 -12.11 -1.24
CA GLN A 58 8.87 -10.96 -1.84
C GLN A 58 7.35 -11.11 -1.80
N GLN A 59 6.86 -12.31 -2.06
CA GLN A 59 5.43 -12.56 -2.07
C GLN A 59 4.81 -12.31 -0.70
N GLU A 60 5.46 -12.74 0.36
CA GLU A 60 4.96 -12.49 1.70
C GLU A 60 4.91 -11.00 2.00
N ALA A 61 5.94 -10.26 1.59
CA ALA A 61 5.99 -8.83 1.79
C ALA A 61 4.87 -8.13 1.01
N GLU A 62 4.65 -8.55 -0.24
CA GLU A 62 3.59 -7.99 -1.06
C GLU A 62 2.22 -8.25 -0.47
N GLN A 63 1.97 -9.46 0.01
CA GLN A 63 0.70 -9.80 0.61
C GLN A 63 0.44 -9.00 1.89
N ALA A 64 1.48 -8.82 2.69
CA ALA A 64 1.37 -8.01 3.89
C ALA A 64 1.08 -6.55 3.53
N ALA A 65 1.78 -6.02 2.53
CA ALA A 65 1.57 -4.65 2.07
C ALA A 65 0.13 -4.47 1.58
N ARG A 66 -0.36 -5.42 0.79
CA ARG A 66 -1.73 -5.36 0.29
C ARG A 66 -2.74 -5.31 1.43
N ARG A 67 -2.58 -6.20 2.41
CA ARG A 67 -3.48 -6.27 3.55
C ARG A 67 -3.48 -4.96 4.33
N ILE A 68 -2.30 -4.39 4.52
CA ILE A 68 -2.18 -3.12 5.24
C ILE A 68 -2.82 -1.99 4.44
N ALA A 69 -2.60 -1.96 3.12
CA ALA A 69 -3.20 -0.94 2.27
C ALA A 69 -4.72 -1.00 2.30
N VAL A 70 -5.28 -2.20 2.22
CA VAL A 70 -6.72 -2.39 2.32
C VAL A 70 -7.24 -1.90 3.67
N GLY A 71 -6.52 -2.24 4.74
CA GLY A 71 -6.88 -1.78 6.06
C GLY A 71 -6.84 -0.27 6.19
N MET A 72 -5.86 0.38 5.57
CA MET A 72 -5.79 1.84 5.56
C MET A 72 -7.01 2.45 4.88
N LEU A 73 -7.45 1.87 3.77
CA LEU A 73 -8.63 2.37 3.07
C LEU A 73 -9.88 2.18 3.90
N GLU A 74 -10.05 1.03 4.50
CA GLU A 74 -11.20 0.76 5.34
C GLU A 74 -11.25 1.70 6.55
N GLU A 75 -10.12 1.88 7.19
CA GLU A 75 -10.01 2.76 8.34
C GLU A 75 -10.23 4.21 7.95
N GLY A 76 -9.62 4.65 6.86
CA GLY A 76 -9.79 6.01 6.38
C GLY A 76 -11.22 6.29 5.96
N HIS A 77 -11.87 5.32 5.30
CA HIS A 77 -13.26 5.45 4.91
C HIS A 77 -14.17 5.56 6.15
N HIS A 78 -13.87 4.77 7.16
CA HIS A 78 -14.61 4.81 8.42
C HIS A 78 -14.46 6.17 9.11
N ARG A 79 -13.23 6.71 9.10
CA ARG A 79 -12.97 8.02 9.70
C ARG A 79 -13.61 9.16 8.91
N ALA A 80 -13.67 9.01 7.61
CA ALA A 80 -14.28 10.01 6.75
C ALA A 80 -15.79 10.03 6.91
N SER A 81 -16.36 9.00 7.47
CA SER A 81 -17.78 8.93 7.72
C SER A 81 -18.13 9.88 8.85
N PRO A 82 -18.98 10.89 8.58
CA PRO A 82 -19.40 11.78 9.65
C PRO A 82 -20.28 10.99 10.60
N GLY A 83 -19.73 10.70 11.67
CA GLY A 83 -20.48 9.89 12.63
C GLY A 83 -20.43 10.55 13.94
#